data_0ab3bdf6306f19aab7a993e43d78efac
#
_entry.id   0ab3bdf6306f19aab7a993e43d78efac
#
_cell.length_a   1.000
_cell.length_b   1.000
_cell.length_c   1.000
_cell.angle_alpha   90.00
_cell.angle_beta   90.00
_cell.angle_gamma   90.00
#
_symmetry.space_group_name_H-M   'P 1'
#
loop_
_entity.id
_entity.type
_entity.pdbx_description
1 polymer ?
#
loop_
_entity_poly.entity_id
_entity_poly.type
_entity_poly.pdbx_seq_one_letter_code
_entity_poly.pdbx_strand_id
1 'polypeptide(L)'
;RAQTLLGVTGSGKTITMANVIQRVQRPTLVLAHNKTLAAQLCSEFKEFFPENAVEYFVSYYDYYQPAAYVAPTDPYIDKDSSINDEIDKLRHSATLALSERRDVIIVASVSCIYSLGDPIDYRNMVISLRPGMEKSRDELVKKLVELQYERNDVSFTRNKFRVRGDVVEIFPAASNDSIIRVELFGDENDRISEINPLT
;
A
#
# COMPACT_ATOMS: atom_id res chain seq x y z
N ARG A 1 9.83 16.69 -21.37
CA ARG A 1 10.92 16.26 -22.27
C ARG A 1 11.46 14.92 -21.78
N ALA A 2 11.67 13.97 -22.69
CA ALA A 2 12.36 12.72 -22.41
C ALA A 2 13.89 12.94 -22.51
N GLN A 3 14.63 12.26 -21.63
CA GLN A 3 16.11 12.25 -21.63
C GLN A 3 16.58 10.80 -21.49
N THR A 4 17.74 10.51 -22.09
CA THR A 4 18.37 9.20 -22.01
C THR A 4 19.71 9.30 -21.32
N LEU A 5 19.91 8.53 -20.25
CA LEU A 5 21.17 8.39 -19.54
C LEU A 5 21.86 7.09 -20.01
N LEU A 6 22.96 7.21 -20.73
CA LEU A 6 23.75 6.07 -21.17
C LEU A 6 24.91 5.80 -20.22
N GLY A 7 25.11 4.54 -19.90
CA GLY A 7 26.21 4.10 -19.04
C GLY A 7 26.24 2.58 -18.95
N VAL A 8 27.44 2.05 -18.78
CA VAL A 8 27.62 0.60 -18.52
C VAL A 8 27.15 0.23 -17.12
N THR A 9 26.99 -1.05 -16.85
CA THR A 9 26.69 -1.55 -15.51
C THR A 9 27.77 -1.07 -14.53
N GLY A 10 27.37 -0.60 -13.36
CA GLY A 10 28.28 -0.07 -12.34
C GLY A 10 28.77 1.37 -12.58
N SER A 11 28.28 2.08 -13.60
CA SER A 11 28.67 3.46 -13.87
C SER A 11 28.02 4.51 -12.98
N GLY A 12 27.21 4.11 -11.99
CA GLY A 12 26.56 5.02 -11.07
C GLY A 12 25.23 5.63 -11.57
N LYS A 13 24.54 4.97 -12.50
CA LYS A 13 23.25 5.44 -13.03
C LYS A 13 22.20 5.60 -11.92
N THR A 14 22.11 4.65 -11.00
CA THR A 14 21.15 4.69 -9.89
C THR A 14 21.41 5.87 -8.96
N ILE A 15 22.69 6.12 -8.61
CA ILE A 15 23.08 7.28 -7.77
C ILE A 15 22.76 8.59 -8.51
N THR A 16 22.98 8.66 -9.81
CA THR A 16 22.65 9.84 -10.61
C THR A 16 21.14 10.10 -10.55
N MET A 17 20.32 9.08 -10.73
CA MET A 17 18.87 9.19 -10.63
C MET A 17 18.41 9.59 -9.22
N ALA A 18 19.00 9.04 -8.18
CA ALA A 18 18.73 9.41 -6.80
C ALA A 18 19.01 10.91 -6.56
N ASN A 19 20.12 11.42 -7.06
CA ASN A 19 20.46 12.85 -6.98
C ASN A 19 19.44 13.74 -7.71
N VAL A 20 18.96 13.31 -8.88
CA VAL A 20 17.91 14.03 -9.62
C VAL A 20 16.61 14.06 -8.81
N ILE A 21 16.18 12.94 -8.27
CA ILE A 21 14.97 12.83 -7.44
C ILE A 21 15.08 13.76 -6.22
N GLN A 22 16.22 13.75 -5.55
CA GLN A 22 16.47 14.62 -4.40
C GLN A 22 16.36 16.10 -4.72
N ARG A 23 16.86 16.51 -5.88
CA ARG A 23 16.83 17.93 -6.30
C ARG A 23 15.47 18.38 -6.79
N VAL A 24 14.73 17.49 -7.44
CA VAL A 24 13.44 17.83 -8.05
C VAL A 24 12.31 17.83 -7.01
N GLN A 25 12.38 17.00 -5.98
CA GLN A 25 11.40 16.89 -4.88
C GLN A 25 9.95 16.71 -5.36
N ARG A 26 9.75 15.77 -6.29
CA ARG A 26 8.43 15.41 -6.82
C ARG A 26 8.16 13.93 -6.61
N PRO A 27 6.88 13.52 -6.51
CA PRO A 27 6.53 12.11 -6.59
C PRO A 27 7.13 11.48 -7.84
N THR A 28 7.80 10.35 -7.66
CA THR A 28 8.59 9.70 -8.71
C THR A 28 8.12 8.28 -8.92
N LEU A 29 7.94 7.92 -10.19
CA LEU A 29 7.69 6.55 -10.60
C LEU A 29 8.92 6.01 -11.32
N VAL A 30 9.44 4.89 -10.82
CA VAL A 30 10.55 4.14 -11.42
C VAL A 30 10.00 2.84 -11.99
N LEU A 31 10.08 2.67 -13.29
CA LEU A 31 9.65 1.45 -13.98
C LEU A 31 10.85 0.58 -14.32
N ALA A 32 10.85 -0.64 -13.79
CA ALA A 32 11.83 -1.66 -14.10
C ALA A 32 11.21 -2.72 -15.02
N HIS A 33 12.03 -3.36 -15.87
CA HIS A 33 11.52 -4.34 -16.83
C HIS A 33 11.14 -5.70 -16.22
N ASN A 34 11.56 -5.97 -14.97
CA ASN A 34 11.13 -7.15 -14.23
C ASN A 34 11.07 -6.91 -12.72
N LYS A 35 10.46 -7.83 -11.99
CA LYS A 35 10.29 -7.72 -10.53
C LYS A 35 11.62 -7.76 -9.76
N THR A 36 12.59 -8.52 -10.24
CA THR A 36 13.90 -8.66 -9.56
C THR A 36 14.65 -7.35 -9.58
N LEU A 37 14.72 -6.69 -10.72
CA LEU A 37 15.31 -5.36 -10.83
C LEU A 37 14.51 -4.31 -10.04
N ALA A 38 13.18 -4.39 -10.07
CA ALA A 38 12.34 -3.50 -9.27
C ALA A 38 12.61 -3.65 -7.77
N ALA A 39 12.73 -4.88 -7.26
CA ALA A 39 13.07 -5.14 -5.86
C ALA A 39 14.45 -4.60 -5.48
N GLN A 40 15.44 -4.79 -6.33
CA GLN A 40 16.79 -4.26 -6.13
C GLN A 40 16.78 -2.72 -6.07
N LEU A 41 16.15 -2.07 -7.03
CA LEU A 41 16.05 -0.61 -7.07
C LEU A 41 15.28 -0.07 -5.87
N CYS A 42 14.21 -0.73 -5.45
CA CYS A 42 13.46 -0.35 -4.26
C CYS A 42 14.33 -0.39 -3.01
N SER A 43 15.14 -1.44 -2.84
CA SER A 43 16.09 -1.56 -1.73
C SER A 43 17.14 -0.44 -1.76
N GLU A 44 17.74 -0.18 -2.92
CA GLU A 44 18.73 0.88 -3.09
C GLU A 44 18.13 2.28 -2.81
N PHE A 45 16.93 2.57 -3.31
CA PHE A 45 16.26 3.85 -3.03
C PHE A 45 15.87 4.01 -1.55
N LYS A 46 15.51 2.95 -0.86
CA LYS A 46 15.29 2.98 0.60
C LYS A 46 16.53 3.35 1.37
N GLU A 47 17.69 2.90 0.93
CA GLU A 47 18.98 3.30 1.53
C GLU A 47 19.31 4.77 1.25
N PHE A 48 19.09 5.25 0.03
CA PHE A 48 19.32 6.66 -0.32
C PHE A 48 18.32 7.61 0.32
N PHE A 49 17.10 7.18 0.55
CA PHE A 49 15.99 7.99 1.05
C PHE A 49 15.32 7.34 2.27
N PRO A 50 15.99 7.29 3.42
CA PRO A 50 15.45 6.58 4.61
C PRO A 50 14.18 7.22 5.18
N GLU A 51 13.92 8.49 4.92
CA GLU A 51 12.74 9.21 5.41
C GLU A 51 11.61 9.34 4.38
N ASN A 52 11.88 9.02 3.12
CA ASN A 52 10.88 9.06 2.06
C ASN A 52 9.98 7.82 2.09
N ALA A 53 8.77 7.95 1.54
CA ALA A 53 7.94 6.80 1.24
C ALA A 53 8.45 6.12 -0.03
N VAL A 54 9.30 5.13 0.12
CA VAL A 54 9.77 4.29 -0.99
C VAL A 54 8.94 3.01 -1.00
N GLU A 55 8.12 2.85 -2.03
CA GLU A 55 7.13 1.79 -2.12
C GLU A 55 7.40 0.87 -3.30
N TYR A 56 7.19 -0.42 -3.09
CA TYR A 56 7.32 -1.46 -4.09
C TYR A 56 5.95 -1.84 -4.65
N PHE A 57 5.77 -1.68 -5.95
CA PHE A 57 4.51 -1.94 -6.62
C PHE A 57 4.67 -3.07 -7.63
N VAL A 58 4.06 -4.21 -7.36
CA VAL A 58 4.14 -5.42 -8.18
C VAL A 58 2.77 -5.83 -8.70
N SER A 59 2.75 -6.50 -9.83
CA SER A 59 1.54 -7.13 -10.35
C SER A 59 1.40 -8.56 -9.83
N TYR A 60 0.18 -9.06 -9.79
CA TYR A 60 -0.09 -10.48 -9.53
C TYR A 60 0.59 -11.40 -10.55
N TYR A 61 0.77 -10.93 -11.76
CA TYR A 61 1.40 -11.64 -12.87
C TYR A 61 2.85 -12.01 -12.60
N ASP A 62 3.59 -11.17 -11.88
CA ASP A 62 5.01 -11.38 -11.59
C ASP A 62 5.25 -12.57 -10.65
N TYR A 63 4.23 -13.02 -9.92
CA TYR A 63 4.30 -14.16 -9.01
C TYR A 63 3.86 -15.48 -9.64
N TYR A 64 3.11 -15.42 -10.75
CA TYR A 64 2.64 -16.60 -11.49
C TYR A 64 3.64 -17.16 -12.52
N GLN A 65 4.83 -16.60 -12.64
CA GLN A 65 5.87 -17.24 -13.45
C GLN A 65 6.37 -18.50 -12.72
N PRO A 66 6.14 -19.70 -13.27
CA PRO A 66 6.56 -20.93 -12.62
C PRO A 66 8.08 -20.98 -12.56
N ALA A 67 8.63 -20.86 -11.37
CA ALA A 67 9.94 -21.38 -11.07
C ALA A 67 9.77 -22.89 -10.90
N ALA A 68 10.15 -23.66 -11.92
CA ALA A 68 10.31 -25.11 -11.92
C ALA A 68 9.19 -25.95 -11.26
N TYR A 69 8.55 -26.75 -12.09
CA TYR A 69 7.64 -27.83 -11.77
C TYR A 69 8.22 -28.75 -10.69
N VAL A 70 7.63 -28.75 -9.50
CA VAL A 70 7.80 -29.80 -8.50
C VAL A 70 6.41 -30.39 -8.25
N ALA A 71 6.29 -31.69 -8.52
CA ALA A 71 5.07 -32.47 -8.49
C ALA A 71 4.37 -32.55 -7.10
N PRO A 72 3.14 -33.00 -7.02
CA PRO A 72 2.08 -32.51 -6.14
C PRO A 72 2.08 -33.22 -4.79
N THR A 73 2.19 -32.46 -3.73
CA THR A 73 1.56 -32.76 -2.45
C THR A 73 0.99 -31.47 -1.90
N ASP A 74 -0.25 -31.52 -1.62
CA ASP A 74 -1.23 -30.50 -1.31
C ASP A 74 -0.89 -29.51 -0.17
N PRO A 75 -0.13 -28.45 -0.47
CA PRO A 75 -0.20 -27.19 0.30
C PRO A 75 -0.48 -25.98 -0.59
N TYR A 76 -1.11 -26.20 -1.74
CA TYR A 76 -1.19 -25.19 -2.81
C TYR A 76 -2.18 -24.05 -2.52
N ILE A 77 -3.20 -24.28 -1.70
CA ILE A 77 -4.27 -23.30 -1.44
C ILE A 77 -3.84 -22.23 -0.41
N ASP A 78 -3.06 -22.59 0.58
CA ASP A 78 -2.61 -21.64 1.61
C ASP A 78 -1.47 -20.71 1.14
N LYS A 79 -0.63 -21.18 0.22
CA LYS A 79 0.47 -20.37 -0.31
C LYS A 79 0.02 -19.30 -1.29
N ASP A 80 -0.96 -19.58 -2.11
CA ASP A 80 -1.47 -18.64 -3.09
C ASP A 80 -2.26 -17.51 -2.43
N SER A 81 -3.03 -17.82 -1.39
CA SER A 81 -3.77 -16.79 -0.63
C SER A 81 -2.82 -15.85 0.12
N SER A 82 -1.77 -16.37 0.73
CA SER A 82 -0.80 -15.56 1.47
C SER A 82 0.05 -14.64 0.56
N ILE A 83 0.40 -15.11 -0.64
CA ILE A 83 1.14 -14.31 -1.63
C ILE A 83 0.27 -13.19 -2.19
N ASN A 84 -0.98 -13.47 -2.53
CA ASN A 84 -1.94 -12.47 -3.00
C ASN A 84 -2.19 -11.40 -1.93
N ASP A 85 -2.30 -11.80 -0.69
CA ASP A 85 -2.44 -10.89 0.45
C ASP A 85 -1.24 -9.95 0.61
N GLU A 86 -0.04 -10.45 0.40
CA GLU A 86 1.18 -9.65 0.50
C GLU A 86 1.30 -8.65 -0.67
N ILE A 87 0.93 -9.07 -1.88
CA ILE A 87 0.86 -8.18 -3.04
C ILE A 87 -0.18 -7.08 -2.83
N ASP A 88 -1.35 -7.43 -2.32
CA ASP A 88 -2.40 -6.46 -2.02
C ASP A 88 -1.93 -5.42 -1.02
N LYS A 89 -1.24 -5.82 0.04
CA LYS A 89 -0.65 -4.89 1.00
C LYS A 89 0.32 -3.92 0.36
N LEU A 90 1.25 -4.43 -0.46
CA LEU A 90 2.24 -3.59 -1.14
C LEU A 90 1.56 -2.58 -2.08
N ARG A 91 0.55 -3.02 -2.84
CA ARG A 91 -0.20 -2.16 -3.75
C ARG A 91 -1.01 -1.10 -3.00
N HIS A 92 -1.68 -1.46 -1.94
CA HIS A 92 -2.43 -0.52 -1.09
C HIS A 92 -1.50 0.48 -0.40
N SER A 93 -0.38 0.03 0.14
CA SER A 93 0.62 0.90 0.76
C SER A 93 1.15 1.94 -0.22
N ALA A 94 1.53 1.52 -1.43
CA ALA A 94 2.03 2.42 -2.47
C ALA A 94 0.98 3.46 -2.88
N THR A 95 -0.26 3.03 -3.06
CA THR A 95 -1.34 3.92 -3.50
C THR A 95 -1.76 4.89 -2.39
N LEU A 96 -1.77 4.43 -1.15
CA LEU A 96 -2.04 5.28 0.01
C LEU A 96 -0.95 6.35 0.17
N ALA A 97 0.32 5.96 0.10
CA ALA A 97 1.45 6.88 0.18
C ALA A 97 1.37 7.96 -0.91
N LEU A 98 1.03 7.57 -2.14
CA LEU A 98 0.86 8.51 -3.25
C LEU A 98 -0.27 9.51 -3.02
N SER A 99 -1.33 9.09 -2.33
CA SER A 99 -2.48 9.95 -2.02
C SER A 99 -2.20 10.94 -0.89
N GLU A 100 -1.35 10.59 0.07
CA GLU A 100 -1.14 11.33 1.31
C GLU A 100 0.19 12.09 1.37
N ARG A 101 1.21 11.63 0.65
CA ARG A 101 2.57 12.16 0.73
C ARG A 101 3.05 12.69 -0.62
N ARG A 102 3.99 13.61 -0.57
CA ARG A 102 4.66 14.17 -1.77
C ARG A 102 6.08 13.64 -1.97
N ASP A 103 6.67 13.07 -0.94
CA ASP A 103 8.02 12.49 -0.92
C ASP A 103 8.01 11.00 -1.33
N VAL A 104 7.15 10.63 -2.26
CA VAL A 104 6.91 9.25 -2.66
C VAL A 104 7.78 8.85 -3.85
N ILE A 105 8.42 7.70 -3.72
CA ILE A 105 9.13 7.01 -4.79
C ILE A 105 8.50 5.63 -4.95
N ILE A 106 7.82 5.40 -6.06
CA ILE A 106 7.24 4.09 -6.38
C ILE A 106 8.14 3.38 -7.36
N VAL A 107 8.58 2.19 -7.00
CA VAL A 107 9.33 1.30 -7.88
C VAL A 107 8.42 0.15 -8.30
N ALA A 108 8.16 0.05 -9.59
CA ALA A 108 7.23 -0.91 -10.16
C ALA A 108 7.84 -1.69 -11.32
N SER A 109 7.35 -2.91 -11.55
CA SER A 109 7.63 -3.64 -12.79
C SER A 109 6.71 -3.15 -13.91
N VAL A 110 7.13 -3.26 -15.16
CA VAL A 110 6.34 -2.83 -16.33
C VAL A 110 5.02 -3.59 -16.47
N SER A 111 4.93 -4.79 -15.93
CA SER A 111 3.69 -5.57 -15.90
C SER A 111 2.53 -4.88 -15.17
N CYS A 112 2.84 -3.95 -14.26
CA CYS A 112 1.85 -3.20 -13.50
C CYS A 112 1.05 -2.19 -14.34
N ILE A 113 1.54 -1.79 -15.51
CA ILE A 113 0.86 -0.77 -16.34
C ILE A 113 -0.46 -1.27 -16.96
N TYR A 114 -0.68 -2.56 -16.98
CA TYR A 114 -1.84 -3.16 -17.63
C TYR A 114 -3.07 -3.32 -16.74
N SER A 115 -3.00 -2.96 -15.45
CA SER A 115 -4.07 -3.22 -14.48
C SER A 115 -4.47 -2.03 -13.61
N LEU A 116 -4.17 -0.82 -14.04
CA LEU A 116 -4.49 0.39 -13.28
C LEU A 116 -5.88 0.92 -13.69
N GLY A 117 -6.77 1.06 -12.70
CA GLY A 117 -8.04 1.75 -12.84
C GLY A 117 -7.90 3.29 -12.85
N ASP A 118 -9.03 3.99 -12.96
CA ASP A 118 -9.05 5.46 -12.95
C ASP A 118 -8.58 6.00 -11.58
N PRO A 119 -7.61 6.94 -11.56
CA PRO A 119 -7.16 7.58 -10.33
C PRO A 119 -8.26 8.33 -9.56
N ILE A 120 -9.32 8.77 -10.25
CA ILE A 120 -10.47 9.44 -9.61
C ILE A 120 -11.27 8.45 -8.80
N ASP A 121 -11.52 7.26 -9.33
CA ASP A 121 -12.22 6.18 -8.62
C ASP A 121 -11.45 5.77 -7.37
N TYR A 122 -10.12 5.71 -7.46
CA TYR A 122 -9.29 5.38 -6.31
C TYR A 122 -9.37 6.44 -5.19
N ARG A 123 -9.35 7.72 -5.52
CA ARG A 123 -9.50 8.80 -4.52
C ARG A 123 -10.82 8.74 -3.78
N ASN A 124 -11.88 8.33 -4.47
CA ASN A 124 -13.19 8.12 -3.88
C ASN A 124 -13.25 6.89 -2.97
N MET A 125 -12.26 6.00 -3.06
CA MET A 125 -12.11 4.78 -2.26
C MET A 125 -11.19 4.96 -1.04
N VAL A 126 -10.87 6.18 -0.65
CA VAL A 126 -10.02 6.50 0.51
C VAL A 126 -10.86 7.20 1.58
N ILE A 127 -10.66 6.82 2.84
CA ILE A 127 -11.19 7.53 4.00
C ILE A 127 -10.04 8.31 4.62
N SER A 128 -10.20 9.63 4.76
CA SER A 128 -9.31 10.46 5.56
C SER A 128 -9.93 10.67 6.94
N LEU A 129 -9.18 10.30 7.98
CA LEU A 129 -9.57 10.47 9.37
C LEU A 129 -8.53 11.34 10.08
N ARG A 130 -9.00 12.34 10.80
CA ARG A 130 -8.15 13.22 11.63
C ARG A 130 -8.84 13.50 12.95
N PRO A 131 -8.09 13.60 14.06
CA PRO A 131 -8.66 14.09 15.31
C PRO A 131 -9.30 15.48 15.11
N GLY A 132 -10.46 15.71 15.71
CA GLY A 132 -11.23 16.95 15.57
C GLY A 132 -12.01 17.09 14.25
N MET A 133 -11.99 16.08 13.38
CA MET A 133 -12.77 16.09 12.15
C MET A 133 -14.23 15.78 12.44
N GLU A 134 -15.14 16.62 11.91
CA GLU A 134 -16.59 16.33 11.97
C GLU A 134 -16.94 15.19 11.02
N LYS A 135 -17.22 14.04 11.59
CA LYS A 135 -17.70 12.87 10.87
C LYS A 135 -18.44 11.96 11.84
N SER A 136 -19.71 11.77 11.61
CA SER A 136 -20.51 10.90 12.45
C SER A 136 -20.09 9.43 12.32
N ARG A 137 -20.41 8.64 13.34
CA ARG A 137 -20.22 7.19 13.32
C ARG A 137 -20.89 6.55 12.11
N ASP A 138 -22.13 6.97 11.80
CA ASP A 138 -22.92 6.41 10.70
C ASP A 138 -22.32 6.76 9.33
N GLU A 139 -21.78 7.95 9.16
CA GLU A 139 -21.04 8.36 7.95
C GLU A 139 -19.77 7.55 7.77
N LEU A 140 -19.01 7.32 8.87
CA LEU A 140 -17.81 6.51 8.84
C LEU A 140 -18.14 5.05 8.48
N VAL A 141 -19.14 4.46 9.11
CA VAL A 141 -19.59 3.09 8.83
C VAL A 141 -20.06 2.96 7.38
N LYS A 142 -20.86 3.91 6.89
CA LYS A 142 -21.31 3.92 5.49
C LYS A 142 -20.14 3.94 4.52
N LYS A 143 -19.14 4.77 4.79
CA LYS A 143 -17.94 4.88 3.94
C LYS A 143 -17.11 3.60 3.97
N LEU A 144 -16.97 2.94 5.12
CA LEU A 144 -16.29 1.65 5.24
C LEU A 144 -17.00 0.57 4.40
N VAL A 145 -18.32 0.51 4.43
CA VAL A 145 -19.09 -0.43 3.59
C VAL A 145 -18.92 -0.12 2.10
N GLU A 146 -18.93 1.15 1.70
CA GLU A 146 -18.64 1.57 0.32
C GLU A 146 -17.24 1.12 -0.14
N LEU A 147 -16.27 1.10 0.78
CA LEU A 147 -14.90 0.62 0.54
C LEU A 147 -14.74 -0.90 0.60
N GLN A 148 -15.84 -1.64 0.65
CA GLN A 148 -15.86 -3.10 0.73
C GLN A 148 -15.31 -3.67 2.05
N TYR A 149 -15.30 -2.89 3.14
CA TYR A 149 -15.06 -3.42 4.47
C TYR A 149 -16.29 -4.13 5.01
N GLU A 150 -16.09 -5.29 5.60
CA GLU A 150 -17.15 -6.08 6.21
C GLU A 150 -17.23 -5.81 7.72
N ARG A 151 -18.45 -5.57 8.23
CA ARG A 151 -18.64 -5.50 9.67
C ARG A 151 -18.63 -6.91 10.28
N ASN A 152 -17.71 -7.14 11.18
CA ASN A 152 -17.64 -8.39 11.92
C ASN A 152 -17.11 -8.13 13.34
N ASP A 153 -17.99 -8.23 14.32
CA ASP A 153 -17.67 -7.95 15.71
C ASP A 153 -17.03 -9.17 16.42
N VAL A 154 -17.09 -10.35 15.82
CA VAL A 154 -16.61 -11.62 16.40
C VAL A 154 -15.30 -12.07 15.76
N SER A 155 -15.25 -12.18 14.43
CA SER A 155 -14.05 -12.56 13.70
C SER A 155 -13.44 -11.31 13.06
N PHE A 156 -12.55 -10.65 13.80
CA PHE A 156 -11.96 -9.38 13.42
C PHE A 156 -10.60 -9.59 12.76
N THR A 157 -10.60 -9.66 11.44
CA THR A 157 -9.45 -9.85 10.58
C THR A 157 -9.32 -8.69 9.58
N ARG A 158 -8.30 -8.69 8.73
CA ARG A 158 -8.10 -7.64 7.71
C ARG A 158 -9.34 -7.43 6.84
N ASN A 159 -9.54 -6.21 6.35
CA ASN A 159 -10.71 -5.75 5.60
C ASN A 159 -12.01 -5.75 6.40
N LYS A 160 -11.93 -5.81 7.71
CA LYS A 160 -13.11 -5.78 8.58
C LYS A 160 -13.08 -4.59 9.52
N PHE A 161 -14.24 -4.23 9.99
CA PHE A 161 -14.42 -3.25 11.06
C PHE A 161 -15.42 -3.76 12.08
N ARG A 162 -15.32 -3.27 13.29
CA ARG A 162 -16.29 -3.52 14.35
C ARG A 162 -16.71 -2.23 15.04
N VAL A 163 -17.90 -2.22 15.59
CA VAL A 163 -18.49 -1.03 16.23
C VAL A 163 -18.93 -1.43 17.64
N ARG A 164 -18.43 -0.70 18.63
CA ARG A 164 -18.83 -0.83 20.02
C ARG A 164 -19.15 0.54 20.59
N GLY A 165 -20.45 0.88 20.71
CA GLY A 165 -20.87 2.22 21.13
C GLY A 165 -20.32 3.30 20.21
N ASP A 166 -19.56 4.23 20.77
CA ASP A 166 -18.95 5.36 20.05
C ASP A 166 -17.51 5.05 19.54
N VAL A 167 -17.12 3.78 19.56
CA VAL A 167 -15.81 3.34 19.08
C VAL A 167 -15.96 2.51 17.83
N VAL A 168 -15.23 2.88 16.79
CA VAL A 168 -15.08 2.13 15.54
C VAL A 168 -13.65 1.65 15.43
N GLU A 169 -13.46 0.35 15.32
CA GLU A 169 -12.16 -0.26 15.11
C GLU A 169 -12.09 -0.82 13.69
N ILE A 170 -11.03 -0.48 12.98
CA ILE A 170 -10.83 -0.82 11.59
C ILE A 170 -9.54 -1.62 11.46
N PHE A 171 -9.61 -2.78 10.82
CA PHE A 171 -8.43 -3.55 10.46
C PHE A 171 -8.09 -3.29 9.00
N PRO A 172 -7.11 -2.40 8.71
CA PRO A 172 -6.81 -2.01 7.34
C PRO A 172 -6.33 -3.18 6.50
N ALA A 173 -6.68 -3.15 5.22
CA ALA A 173 -6.23 -4.15 4.25
C ALA A 173 -4.70 -4.21 4.10
N ALA A 174 -4.03 -3.06 4.26
CA ALA A 174 -2.58 -2.94 4.14
C ALA A 174 -1.81 -3.20 5.44
N SER A 175 -2.51 -3.42 6.57
CA SER A 175 -1.87 -3.64 7.87
C SER A 175 -1.62 -5.12 8.14
N ASN A 176 -0.49 -5.41 8.79
CA ASN A 176 -0.20 -6.76 9.28
C ASN A 176 -0.83 -7.02 10.65
N ASP A 177 -0.58 -6.12 11.60
CA ASP A 177 -0.89 -6.32 13.01
C ASP A 177 -1.40 -5.05 13.69
N SER A 178 -1.70 -4.00 12.94
CA SER A 178 -2.19 -2.74 13.48
C SER A 178 -3.65 -2.52 13.15
N ILE A 179 -4.41 -2.15 14.17
CA ILE A 179 -5.81 -1.76 14.08
C ILE A 179 -5.91 -0.27 14.32
N ILE A 180 -6.75 0.40 13.56
CA ILE A 180 -7.08 1.81 13.78
C ILE A 180 -8.33 1.86 14.64
N ARG A 181 -8.21 2.49 15.81
CA ARG A 181 -9.34 2.77 16.70
C ARG A 181 -9.72 4.24 16.58
N VAL A 182 -10.99 4.48 16.24
CA VAL A 182 -11.58 5.82 16.18
C VAL A 182 -12.59 5.94 17.33
N GLU A 183 -12.31 6.82 18.25
CA GLU A 183 -13.20 7.18 19.34
C GLU A 183 -13.95 8.45 18.96
N LEU A 184 -15.28 8.39 18.96
CA LEU A 184 -16.15 9.46 18.55
C LEU A 184 -16.78 10.13 19.79
N PHE A 185 -16.87 11.43 19.76
CA PHE A 185 -17.66 12.20 20.72
C PHE A 185 -18.74 12.98 19.96
N GLY A 186 -19.96 12.45 19.99
CA GLY A 186 -21.01 12.94 19.11
C GLY A 186 -20.65 12.71 17.64
N ASP A 187 -20.61 13.79 16.86
CA ASP A 187 -20.25 13.77 15.44
C ASP A 187 -18.79 14.15 15.16
N GLU A 188 -17.94 14.15 16.19
CA GLU A 188 -16.53 14.52 16.10
C GLU A 188 -15.62 13.32 16.38
N ASN A 189 -14.56 13.18 15.61
CA ASN A 189 -13.48 12.21 15.88
C ASN A 189 -12.63 12.76 17.03
N ASP A 190 -12.91 12.32 18.25
CA ASP A 190 -12.23 12.78 19.45
C ASP A 190 -10.79 12.25 19.51
N ARG A 191 -10.62 10.98 19.25
CA ARG A 191 -9.31 10.32 19.30
C ARG A 191 -9.16 9.26 18.23
N ILE A 192 -7.98 9.23 17.63
CA ILE A 192 -7.56 8.18 16.71
C ILE A 192 -6.28 7.57 17.25
N SER A 193 -6.26 6.25 17.41
CA SER A 193 -5.10 5.51 17.91
C SER A 193 -4.87 4.25 17.08
N GLU A 194 -3.61 3.87 17.00
CA GLU A 194 -3.19 2.61 16.45
C GLU A 194 -2.99 1.61 17.59
N ILE A 195 -3.59 0.44 17.51
CA ILE A 195 -3.54 -0.59 18.53
C ILE A 195 -3.08 -1.92 17.93
N ASN A 196 -2.37 -2.69 18.74
CA ASN A 196 -2.03 -4.07 18.38
C ASN A 196 -3.18 -4.99 18.86
N PRO A 197 -3.74 -5.84 17.99
CA PRO A 197 -4.84 -6.74 18.35
C PRO A 197 -4.47 -7.81 19.39
N LEU A 198 -3.16 -8.03 19.62
CA LEU A 198 -2.65 -9.05 20.53
C LEU A 198 -2.41 -8.52 21.97
N THR A 199 -2.59 -7.25 22.19
CA THR A 199 -2.51 -6.60 23.51
C THR A 199 -3.84 -5.97 23.89
#